data_39a577ba58c2c0928fd8c22e2bbbb780
#
_entry.id   39a577ba58c2c0928fd8c22e2bbbb780
#
_cell.length_a   1.000
_cell.length_b   1.000
_cell.length_c   1.000
_cell.angle_alpha   90.00
_cell.angle_beta   90.00
_cell.angle_gamma   90.00
#
_symmetry.space_group_name_H-M   'P 1'
#
loop_
_entity.id
_entity.type
_entity.pdbx_description
1 polymer ?
#
loop_
_entity_poly.entity_id
_entity_poly.type
_entity_poly.pdbx_seq_one_letter_code
_entity_poly.pdbx_strand_id
1 'polypeptide(L)'
;ADNISAAADRRSIDTEETSFRRYLPLVPVFSHMNGEHPGKAVSPALQTGALHLPLENLDALTAAQYQAAVDALAPRLAELSRTEQWLNSLLCLLESYLSAFPSSTNTAESPDISLFDHLKTTAAIGVCISEYLADQNETQFKKRLFDKEKQFMDEQAFLLYSADFSGIQKFIYTVASEKALRSLRSRSFFLELAMEHYADELLSLCGVGRTNLLYTGGGHCYMLLPNTTEVRAAIERWNRRFNDWLSEQFGISLFLAHGYT
;
A
#
# COMPACT_ATOMS: atom_id res chain seq x y z
N ALA A 1 -0.84 -15.98 3.77
CA ALA A 1 -0.83 -14.53 3.54
C ALA A 1 -1.82 -13.80 4.44
N ASP A 2 -3.11 -14.17 4.43
CA ASP A 2 -4.14 -13.51 5.22
C ASP A 2 -3.81 -13.48 6.73
N ASN A 3 -3.42 -14.60 7.33
CA ASN A 3 -3.03 -14.66 8.74
C ASN A 3 -1.84 -13.74 9.08
N ILE A 4 -0.87 -13.62 8.17
CA ILE A 4 0.30 -12.75 8.34
C ILE A 4 -0.14 -11.28 8.23
N SER A 5 -0.94 -10.94 7.25
CA SER A 5 -1.51 -9.60 7.08
C SER A 5 -2.32 -9.20 8.30
N ALA A 6 -3.23 -10.06 8.74
CA ALA A 6 -4.06 -9.81 9.92
C ALA A 6 -3.23 -9.63 11.20
N ALA A 7 -2.16 -10.38 11.38
CA ALA A 7 -1.26 -10.22 12.52
C ALA A 7 -0.45 -8.91 12.48
N ALA A 8 -0.18 -8.41 11.27
CA ALA A 8 0.58 -7.18 11.08
C ALA A 8 -0.28 -5.91 11.18
N ASP A 9 -1.53 -5.95 10.72
CA ASP A 9 -2.36 -4.77 10.54
C ASP A 9 -3.50 -4.62 11.57
N ARG A 10 -3.89 -5.69 12.30
CA ARG A 10 -4.96 -5.64 13.29
C ARG A 10 -4.44 -5.35 14.69
N ARG A 11 -5.02 -4.35 15.32
CA ARG A 11 -4.71 -3.97 16.71
C ARG A 11 -5.76 -4.54 17.65
N SER A 12 -5.32 -5.28 18.65
CA SER A 12 -6.20 -5.75 19.72
C SER A 12 -6.63 -4.60 20.61
N ILE A 13 -7.90 -4.61 20.99
CA ILE A 13 -8.47 -3.73 22.02
C ILE A 13 -8.68 -4.56 23.28
N ASP A 14 -8.31 -3.99 24.44
CA ASP A 14 -8.58 -4.63 25.71
C ASP A 14 -10.08 -4.58 25.99
N THR A 15 -10.76 -5.72 25.87
CA THR A 15 -12.20 -5.87 26.08
C THR A 15 -12.51 -7.21 26.74
N GLU A 16 -13.46 -7.19 27.67
CA GLU A 16 -13.91 -8.41 28.37
C GLU A 16 -14.80 -9.31 27.47
N GLU A 17 -15.43 -8.73 26.45
CA GLU A 17 -16.33 -9.46 25.55
C GLU A 17 -15.86 -9.39 24.10
N THR A 18 -15.61 -10.53 23.50
CA THR A 18 -15.34 -10.67 22.07
C THR A 18 -16.61 -11.03 21.34
N SER A 19 -17.03 -10.20 20.42
CA SER A 19 -18.20 -10.42 19.56
C SER A 19 -17.96 -9.91 18.14
N PHE A 20 -18.87 -10.23 17.22
CA PHE A 20 -18.82 -9.70 15.84
C PHE A 20 -19.98 -8.73 15.60
N ARG A 21 -19.65 -7.51 15.20
CA ARG A 21 -20.62 -6.48 14.80
C ARG A 21 -20.54 -6.27 13.31
N ARG A 22 -21.51 -6.83 12.57
CA ARG A 22 -21.52 -6.88 11.08
C ARG A 22 -21.33 -5.55 10.38
N TYR A 23 -21.70 -4.45 11.00
CA TYR A 23 -21.75 -3.13 10.37
C TYR A 23 -20.97 -2.09 11.19
N LEU A 24 -19.77 -2.45 11.62
CA LEU A 24 -18.85 -1.50 12.23
C LEU A 24 -18.41 -0.48 11.18
N PRO A 25 -18.39 0.82 11.49
CA PRO A 25 -17.79 1.83 10.65
C PRO A 25 -16.25 1.78 10.76
N LEU A 26 -15.56 2.17 9.69
CA LEU A 26 -14.12 2.38 9.72
C LEU A 26 -13.81 3.63 10.58
N VAL A 27 -12.90 3.48 11.52
CA VAL A 27 -12.40 4.57 12.37
C VAL A 27 -11.15 5.17 11.71
N PRO A 28 -11.10 6.50 11.48
CA PRO A 28 -9.93 7.13 10.92
C PRO A 28 -8.71 6.95 11.82
N VAL A 29 -7.56 6.62 11.24
CA VAL A 29 -6.30 6.45 11.98
C VAL A 29 -5.93 7.68 12.81
N PHE A 30 -6.28 8.88 12.36
CA PHE A 30 -6.06 10.14 13.07
C PHE A 30 -6.83 10.24 14.39
N SER A 31 -7.88 9.45 14.59
CA SER A 31 -8.61 9.41 15.87
C SER A 31 -7.74 8.86 17.01
N HIS A 32 -6.75 8.04 16.70
CA HIS A 32 -5.82 7.50 17.67
C HIS A 32 -4.70 8.49 18.06
N MET A 33 -4.50 9.55 17.28
CA MET A 33 -3.47 10.56 17.56
C MET A 33 -3.91 11.57 18.66
N ASN A 34 -5.20 11.69 18.91
CA ASN A 34 -5.78 12.66 19.85
C ASN A 34 -6.17 12.07 21.22
N GLY A 35 -5.66 10.87 21.56
CA GLY A 35 -5.95 10.21 22.84
C GLY A 35 -7.28 9.45 22.84
N GLU A 36 -7.84 9.23 24.02
CA GLU A 36 -8.93 8.27 24.32
C GLU A 36 -10.32 8.56 23.71
N HIS A 37 -10.47 9.55 22.86
CA HIS A 37 -11.78 9.84 22.29
C HIS A 37 -12.06 8.87 21.13
N PRO A 38 -13.14 8.06 21.21
CA PRO A 38 -13.56 7.24 20.08
C PRO A 38 -13.75 8.15 18.89
N GLY A 39 -12.96 7.88 17.88
CA GLY A 39 -12.81 8.78 16.76
C GLY A 39 -14.07 8.93 15.94
N LYS A 40 -13.98 9.82 15.02
CA LYS A 40 -14.96 10.04 13.98
C LYS A 40 -14.96 8.85 13.04
N ALA A 41 -16.12 8.30 12.74
CA ALA A 41 -16.26 7.25 11.74
C ALA A 41 -16.23 7.81 10.32
N VAL A 42 -15.74 7.03 9.38
CA VAL A 42 -15.81 7.37 7.95
C VAL A 42 -17.04 6.73 7.33
N SER A 43 -17.85 7.49 6.65
CA SER A 43 -18.96 6.92 5.85
C SER A 43 -18.40 6.31 4.57
N PRO A 44 -18.83 5.12 4.17
CA PRO A 44 -18.51 4.60 2.86
C PRO A 44 -19.19 5.47 1.81
N ALA A 45 -18.39 6.10 0.95
CA ALA A 45 -18.94 6.84 -0.16
C ALA A 45 -18.68 6.08 -1.45
N LEU A 46 -19.74 5.91 -2.19
CA LEU A 46 -19.74 5.24 -3.49
C LEU A 46 -19.40 6.18 -4.64
N GLN A 47 -19.13 7.46 -4.34
CA GLN A 47 -18.86 8.47 -5.37
C GLN A 47 -17.36 8.73 -5.46
N THR A 48 -16.78 8.36 -6.59
CA THR A 48 -15.41 8.71 -6.95
C THR A 48 -15.22 10.23 -6.94
N GLY A 49 -14.17 10.68 -6.28
CA GLY A 49 -13.80 12.09 -6.21
C GLY A 49 -14.48 12.90 -5.12
N ALA A 50 -15.34 12.29 -4.28
CA ALA A 50 -15.91 12.95 -3.12
C ALA A 50 -14.90 12.95 -1.96
N LEU A 51 -14.74 14.10 -1.30
CA LEU A 51 -13.98 14.19 -0.07
C LEU A 51 -14.80 13.54 1.06
N HIS A 52 -14.26 12.48 1.65
CA HIS A 52 -14.91 11.82 2.79
C HIS A 52 -14.44 12.45 4.08
N LEU A 53 -15.30 13.25 4.69
CA LEU A 53 -15.03 13.80 6.02
C LEU A 53 -15.49 12.80 7.08
N PRO A 54 -14.71 12.64 8.17
CA PRO A 54 -15.13 11.81 9.30
C PRO A 54 -16.44 12.33 9.89
N LEU A 55 -17.37 11.42 10.18
CA LEU A 55 -18.63 11.72 10.87
C LEU A 55 -18.41 11.73 12.37
N GLU A 56 -19.11 12.60 13.08
CA GLU A 56 -19.01 12.71 14.55
C GLU A 56 -19.73 11.58 15.30
N ASN A 57 -20.66 10.90 14.64
CA ASN A 57 -21.39 9.77 15.20
C ASN A 57 -20.85 8.45 14.68
N LEU A 58 -20.58 7.54 15.61
CA LEU A 58 -20.19 6.16 15.34
C LEU A 58 -21.43 5.28 15.04
N ASP A 59 -22.43 5.79 14.32
CA ASP A 59 -23.55 4.98 13.90
C ASP A 59 -23.03 3.82 13.01
N ALA A 60 -23.46 2.62 13.37
CA ALA A 60 -23.09 1.43 12.61
C ALA A 60 -23.53 1.57 11.15
N LEU A 61 -22.71 1.05 10.23
CA LEU A 61 -23.11 0.93 8.84
C LEU A 61 -24.34 0.02 8.73
N THR A 62 -25.21 0.31 7.78
CA THR A 62 -26.40 -0.49 7.54
C THR A 62 -26.16 -1.57 6.50
N ALA A 63 -26.96 -2.64 6.53
CA ALA A 63 -26.94 -3.66 5.47
C ALA A 63 -27.17 -3.04 4.08
N ALA A 64 -28.03 -2.01 3.99
CA ALA A 64 -28.30 -1.32 2.73
C ALA A 64 -27.05 -0.60 2.17
N GLN A 65 -26.21 -0.01 3.02
CA GLN A 65 -24.97 0.64 2.59
C GLN A 65 -23.94 -0.39 2.07
N TYR A 66 -23.80 -1.53 2.75
CA TYR A 66 -22.96 -2.63 2.26
C TYR A 66 -23.48 -3.17 0.92
N GLN A 67 -24.81 -3.40 0.81
CA GLN A 67 -25.42 -3.89 -0.43
C GLN A 67 -25.22 -2.90 -1.57
N ALA A 68 -25.41 -1.60 -1.32
CA ALA A 68 -25.19 -0.56 -2.31
C ALA A 68 -23.74 -0.53 -2.82
N ALA A 69 -22.75 -0.77 -1.94
CA ALA A 69 -21.35 -0.89 -2.36
C ALA A 69 -21.13 -2.10 -3.27
N VAL A 70 -21.71 -3.25 -2.93
CA VAL A 70 -21.63 -4.46 -3.76
C VAL A 70 -22.30 -4.26 -5.11
N ASP A 71 -23.51 -3.70 -5.13
CA ASP A 71 -24.28 -3.48 -6.34
C ASP A 71 -23.60 -2.46 -7.28
N ALA A 72 -22.85 -1.52 -6.74
CA ALA A 72 -22.08 -0.58 -7.54
C ALA A 72 -20.76 -1.15 -8.03
N LEU A 73 -20.07 -1.99 -7.23
CA LEU A 73 -18.78 -2.59 -7.55
C LEU A 73 -18.91 -3.74 -8.57
N ALA A 74 -19.89 -4.63 -8.37
CA ALA A 74 -19.99 -5.87 -9.16
C ALA A 74 -20.05 -5.64 -10.69
N PRO A 75 -20.87 -4.72 -11.24
CA PRO A 75 -20.88 -4.46 -12.67
C PRO A 75 -19.56 -3.87 -13.17
N ARG A 76 -18.89 -3.04 -12.38
CA ARG A 76 -17.58 -2.46 -12.74
C ARG A 76 -16.48 -3.52 -12.82
N LEU A 77 -16.49 -4.49 -11.90
CA LEU A 77 -15.59 -5.63 -11.97
C LEU A 77 -15.81 -6.47 -13.24
N ALA A 78 -17.06 -6.64 -13.66
CA ALA A 78 -17.40 -7.38 -14.86
C ALA A 78 -16.95 -6.66 -16.15
N GLU A 79 -16.86 -5.34 -16.15
CA GLU A 79 -16.40 -4.50 -17.27
C GLU A 79 -14.87 -4.45 -17.40
N LEU A 80 -14.10 -4.90 -16.39
CA LEU A 80 -12.65 -4.86 -16.43
C LEU A 80 -12.08 -5.77 -17.51
N SER A 81 -11.44 -5.17 -18.50
CA SER A 81 -10.74 -5.90 -19.56
C SER A 81 -9.39 -6.43 -19.06
N ARG A 82 -9.06 -7.69 -19.34
CA ARG A 82 -7.78 -8.31 -18.99
C ARG A 82 -6.67 -7.86 -19.95
N THR A 83 -6.28 -6.59 -19.85
CA THR A 83 -5.14 -5.99 -20.53
C THR A 83 -3.90 -6.03 -19.62
N GLU A 84 -2.75 -5.56 -20.11
CA GLU A 84 -1.54 -5.40 -19.28
C GLU A 84 -1.79 -4.49 -18.05
N GLN A 85 -2.71 -3.52 -18.18
CA GLN A 85 -3.07 -2.60 -17.11
C GLN A 85 -4.18 -3.13 -16.17
N TRP A 86 -4.61 -4.37 -16.35
CA TRP A 86 -5.75 -4.93 -15.63
C TRP A 86 -5.60 -4.84 -14.11
N LEU A 87 -4.42 -5.20 -13.59
CA LEU A 87 -4.19 -5.21 -12.15
C LEU A 87 -4.28 -3.80 -11.55
N ASN A 88 -3.72 -2.79 -12.22
CA ASN A 88 -3.78 -1.41 -11.75
C ASN A 88 -5.21 -0.88 -11.75
N SER A 89 -5.98 -1.21 -12.81
CA SER A 89 -7.40 -0.86 -12.90
C SER A 89 -8.23 -1.53 -11.79
N LEU A 90 -7.94 -2.80 -11.50
CA LEU A 90 -8.57 -3.53 -10.40
C LEU A 90 -8.25 -2.87 -9.06
N LEU A 91 -6.98 -2.53 -8.79
CA LEU A 91 -6.58 -1.87 -7.55
C LEU A 91 -7.29 -0.53 -7.36
N CYS A 92 -7.30 0.33 -8.37
CA CYS A 92 -8.02 1.61 -8.33
C CYS A 92 -9.51 1.43 -8.07
N LEU A 93 -10.13 0.41 -8.69
CA LEU A 93 -11.53 0.10 -8.50
C LEU A 93 -11.82 -0.37 -7.06
N LEU A 94 -11.04 -1.32 -6.56
CA LEU A 94 -11.19 -1.82 -5.18
C LEU A 94 -10.95 -0.72 -4.15
N GLU A 95 -9.95 0.13 -4.35
CA GLU A 95 -9.67 1.29 -3.51
C GLU A 95 -10.88 2.22 -3.42
N SER A 96 -11.45 2.57 -4.57
CA SER A 96 -12.60 3.48 -4.65
C SER A 96 -13.83 2.99 -3.89
N TYR A 97 -14.04 1.68 -3.79
CA TYR A 97 -15.23 1.10 -3.16
C TYR A 97 -15.00 0.52 -1.77
N LEU A 98 -13.78 0.08 -1.44
CA LEU A 98 -13.51 -0.68 -0.21
C LEU A 98 -12.71 0.07 0.85
N SER A 99 -12.17 1.25 0.54
CA SER A 99 -11.34 2.02 1.48
C SER A 99 -12.11 2.57 2.69
N ALA A 100 -13.44 2.64 2.63
CA ALA A 100 -14.26 3.11 3.74
C ALA A 100 -14.89 1.99 4.59
N PHE A 101 -14.62 0.73 4.27
CA PHE A 101 -15.06 -0.42 5.06
C PHE A 101 -13.92 -0.97 5.91
N PRO A 102 -14.16 -1.36 7.18
CA PRO A 102 -13.13 -1.96 8.00
C PRO A 102 -12.80 -3.38 7.53
N SER A 103 -11.55 -3.78 7.68
CA SER A 103 -11.07 -5.13 7.37
C SER A 103 -11.56 -6.19 8.37
N SER A 104 -11.90 -5.77 9.59
CA SER A 104 -12.42 -6.63 10.64
C SER A 104 -13.69 -6.07 11.26
N THR A 105 -14.59 -6.97 11.61
CA THR A 105 -15.82 -6.68 12.37
C THR A 105 -15.80 -7.29 13.78
N ASN A 106 -14.65 -7.81 14.19
CA ASN A 106 -14.41 -8.31 15.54
C ASN A 106 -14.29 -7.13 16.51
N THR A 107 -15.08 -7.12 17.59
CA THR A 107 -15.07 -6.04 18.59
C THR A 107 -13.83 -6.01 19.48
N ALA A 108 -13.02 -7.07 19.46
CA ALA A 108 -11.72 -7.11 20.14
C ALA A 108 -10.58 -6.50 19.29
N GLU A 109 -10.88 -6.01 18.10
CA GLU A 109 -9.92 -5.38 17.19
C GLU A 109 -10.36 -3.96 16.85
N SER A 110 -9.39 -3.05 16.69
CA SER A 110 -9.69 -1.69 16.22
C SER A 110 -10.11 -1.71 14.75
N PRO A 111 -11.27 -1.15 14.37
CA PRO A 111 -11.71 -1.12 12.98
C PRO A 111 -11.09 0.07 12.22
N ASP A 112 -9.77 0.23 12.30
CA ASP A 112 -9.01 1.37 11.75
C ASP A 112 -8.21 1.02 10.47
N ILE A 113 -8.23 -0.23 10.06
CA ILE A 113 -7.65 -0.70 8.80
C ILE A 113 -8.74 -0.94 7.77
N SER A 114 -8.61 -0.35 6.59
CA SER A 114 -9.58 -0.53 5.52
C SER A 114 -9.53 -1.94 4.92
N LEU A 115 -10.67 -2.39 4.40
CA LEU A 115 -10.75 -3.67 3.68
C LEU A 115 -9.84 -3.65 2.44
N PHE A 116 -9.72 -2.51 1.76
CA PHE A 116 -8.81 -2.37 0.61
C PHE A 116 -7.36 -2.56 1.02
N ASP A 117 -6.89 -1.86 2.07
CA ASP A 117 -5.50 -1.96 2.51
C ASP A 117 -5.14 -3.37 2.96
N HIS A 118 -6.04 -4.02 3.70
CA HIS A 118 -5.87 -5.41 4.11
C HIS A 118 -5.77 -6.36 2.91
N LEU A 119 -6.66 -6.24 1.92
CA LEU A 119 -6.63 -7.06 0.71
C LEU A 119 -5.36 -6.83 -0.11
N LYS A 120 -4.95 -5.57 -0.28
CA LYS A 120 -3.72 -5.19 -0.98
C LYS A 120 -2.49 -5.78 -0.30
N THR A 121 -2.38 -5.63 1.02
CA THR A 121 -1.26 -6.18 1.81
C THR A 121 -1.26 -7.71 1.78
N THR A 122 -2.43 -8.34 1.92
CA THR A 122 -2.57 -9.80 1.79
C THR A 122 -2.09 -10.31 0.43
N ALA A 123 -2.44 -9.62 -0.65
CA ALA A 123 -1.99 -9.96 -1.99
C ALA A 123 -0.46 -9.79 -2.13
N ALA A 124 0.10 -8.69 -1.64
CA ALA A 124 1.54 -8.45 -1.64
C ALA A 124 2.32 -9.55 -0.91
N ILE A 125 1.87 -9.91 0.29
CA ILE A 125 2.45 -11.01 1.08
C ILE A 125 2.34 -12.33 0.32
N GLY A 126 1.18 -12.61 -0.29
CA GLY A 126 0.96 -13.83 -1.09
C GLY A 126 1.93 -13.96 -2.26
N VAL A 127 2.15 -12.88 -2.99
CA VAL A 127 3.13 -12.81 -4.10
C VAL A 127 4.55 -13.05 -3.57
N CYS A 128 4.96 -12.35 -2.50
CA CYS A 128 6.29 -12.53 -1.92
C CYS A 128 6.56 -13.96 -1.47
N ILE A 129 5.59 -14.61 -0.80
CA ILE A 129 5.72 -16.01 -0.40
C ILE A 129 5.86 -16.92 -1.63
N SER A 130 5.04 -16.69 -2.66
CA SER A 130 5.09 -17.48 -3.89
C SER A 130 6.46 -17.40 -4.57
N GLU A 131 6.97 -16.19 -4.76
CA GLU A 131 8.27 -15.96 -5.41
C GLU A 131 9.43 -16.49 -4.56
N TYR A 132 9.39 -16.28 -3.24
CA TYR A 132 10.41 -16.79 -2.33
C TYR A 132 10.49 -18.32 -2.35
N LEU A 133 9.35 -19.02 -2.33
CA LEU A 133 9.31 -20.49 -2.39
C LEU A 133 9.69 -21.01 -3.77
N ALA A 134 9.33 -20.30 -4.83
CA ALA A 134 9.73 -20.64 -6.19
C ALA A 134 11.25 -20.54 -6.38
N ASP A 135 11.90 -19.51 -5.84
CA ASP A 135 13.36 -19.35 -5.84
C ASP A 135 14.07 -20.52 -5.14
N GLN A 136 13.47 -21.07 -4.08
CA GLN A 136 13.97 -22.24 -3.38
C GLN A 136 13.60 -23.59 -4.05
N ASN A 137 12.95 -23.59 -5.20
CA ASN A 137 12.41 -24.78 -5.88
C ASN A 137 11.50 -25.63 -4.96
N GLU A 138 10.76 -24.98 -4.04
CA GLU A 138 9.85 -25.68 -3.13
C GLU A 138 8.62 -26.21 -3.86
N THR A 139 8.35 -27.50 -3.74
CA THR A 139 7.20 -28.17 -4.36
C THR A 139 6.14 -28.62 -3.34
N GLN A 140 6.48 -28.64 -2.06
CA GLN A 140 5.60 -29.11 -0.98
C GLN A 140 5.05 -27.92 -0.19
N PHE A 141 4.45 -26.94 -0.87
CA PHE A 141 3.94 -25.70 -0.28
C PHE A 141 3.05 -25.93 0.96
N LYS A 142 2.13 -26.90 0.88
CA LYS A 142 1.23 -27.20 1.99
C LYS A 142 2.00 -27.61 3.24
N LYS A 143 2.95 -28.50 3.09
CA LYS A 143 3.79 -28.98 4.21
C LYS A 143 4.63 -27.85 4.77
N ARG A 144 5.21 -27.00 3.90
CA ARG A 144 6.08 -25.89 4.32
C ARG A 144 5.29 -24.81 5.07
N LEU A 145 4.12 -24.43 4.55
CA LEU A 145 3.36 -23.28 5.05
C LEU A 145 2.40 -23.62 6.20
N PHE A 146 1.95 -24.88 6.31
CA PHE A 146 0.97 -25.28 7.34
C PHE A 146 1.55 -26.27 8.36
N ASP A 147 2.17 -27.36 7.92
CA ASP A 147 2.69 -28.36 8.87
C ASP A 147 3.95 -27.83 9.59
N LYS A 148 4.71 -26.95 8.94
CA LYS A 148 5.94 -26.33 9.47
C LYS A 148 5.78 -24.80 9.62
N GLU A 149 4.59 -24.31 9.89
CA GLU A 149 4.28 -22.89 10.00
C GLU A 149 5.26 -22.13 10.88
N LYS A 150 5.56 -22.61 12.08
CA LYS A 150 6.50 -21.96 13.00
C LYS A 150 7.90 -21.77 12.41
N GLN A 151 8.38 -22.75 11.63
CA GLN A 151 9.68 -22.65 10.99
C GLN A 151 9.65 -21.62 9.87
N PHE A 152 8.56 -21.55 9.08
CA PHE A 152 8.41 -20.57 8.02
C PHE A 152 8.28 -19.15 8.56
N MET A 153 7.65 -18.95 9.70
CA MET A 153 7.53 -17.62 10.34
C MET A 153 8.89 -17.05 10.79
N ASP A 154 9.89 -17.88 11.01
CA ASP A 154 11.25 -17.45 11.34
C ASP A 154 12.12 -17.17 10.09
N GLU A 155 11.59 -17.43 8.88
CA GLU A 155 12.34 -17.21 7.63
C GLU A 155 12.23 -15.76 7.16
N GLN A 156 13.31 -15.25 6.61
CA GLN A 156 13.36 -13.92 6.00
C GLN A 156 12.84 -13.99 4.55
N ALA A 157 11.53 -14.21 4.39
CA ALA A 157 10.90 -14.33 3.08
C ALA A 157 10.63 -12.99 2.39
N PHE A 158 10.73 -11.89 3.12
CA PHE A 158 10.35 -10.54 2.69
C PHE A 158 11.50 -9.56 2.81
N LEU A 159 11.50 -8.56 1.95
CA LEU A 159 12.28 -7.34 2.08
C LEU A 159 11.31 -6.17 2.22
N LEU A 160 11.44 -5.40 3.29
CA LEU A 160 10.83 -4.08 3.36
C LEU A 160 11.81 -3.09 2.73
N TYR A 161 11.52 -2.70 1.50
CA TYR A 161 12.33 -1.77 0.72
C TYR A 161 11.83 -0.35 0.89
N SER A 162 12.76 0.61 0.97
CA SER A 162 12.43 2.04 0.90
C SER A 162 13.40 2.78 -0.01
N ALA A 163 12.90 3.82 -0.66
CA ALA A 163 13.72 4.78 -1.39
C ALA A 163 13.22 6.21 -1.13
N ASP A 164 14.16 7.16 -1.12
CA ASP A 164 13.91 8.56 -0.81
C ASP A 164 14.79 9.48 -1.65
N PHE A 165 14.19 10.50 -2.26
CA PHE A 165 14.95 11.54 -2.94
C PHE A 165 15.66 12.46 -1.96
N SER A 166 16.96 12.49 -2.02
CA SER A 166 17.79 13.46 -1.33
C SER A 166 17.97 14.73 -2.17
N GLY A 167 17.94 15.90 -1.56
CA GLY A 167 18.12 17.17 -2.23
C GLY A 167 16.84 17.86 -2.72
N ILE A 168 15.66 17.31 -2.42
CA ILE A 168 14.34 17.81 -2.84
C ILE A 168 14.18 19.31 -2.60
N GLN A 169 14.46 19.78 -1.37
CA GLN A 169 14.26 21.19 -1.02
C GLN A 169 15.12 22.11 -1.88
N LYS A 170 16.41 21.80 -2.01
CA LYS A 170 17.31 22.58 -2.86
C LYS A 170 16.86 22.58 -4.31
N PHE A 171 16.45 21.43 -4.83
CA PHE A 171 15.94 21.29 -6.20
C PHE A 171 14.67 22.11 -6.42
N ILE A 172 13.69 22.04 -5.50
CA ILE A 172 12.41 22.74 -5.65
C ILE A 172 12.60 24.26 -5.50
N TYR A 173 13.36 24.73 -4.50
CA TYR A 173 13.46 26.16 -4.14
C TYR A 173 14.57 26.93 -4.89
N THR A 174 15.41 26.28 -5.67
CA THR A 174 16.37 26.98 -6.55
C THR A 174 15.63 27.56 -7.76
N VAL A 175 14.91 28.67 -7.57
CA VAL A 175 14.06 29.29 -8.58
C VAL A 175 14.38 30.76 -8.70
N ALA A 176 14.50 31.27 -9.94
CA ALA A 176 14.55 32.70 -10.22
C ALA A 176 13.19 33.36 -9.88
N SER A 177 13.22 34.60 -9.41
CA SER A 177 12.05 35.33 -8.90
C SER A 177 10.85 35.44 -9.85
N GLU A 178 11.10 35.47 -11.15
CA GLU A 178 10.04 35.49 -12.16
C GLU A 178 9.44 34.07 -12.34
N LYS A 179 8.10 33.94 -12.24
CA LYS A 179 7.34 32.69 -12.39
C LYS A 179 7.62 31.61 -11.31
N ALA A 180 8.06 32.02 -10.13
CA ALA A 180 8.43 31.13 -9.02
C ALA A 180 7.37 30.05 -8.74
N LEU A 181 6.11 30.41 -8.59
CA LEU A 181 5.03 29.44 -8.28
C LEU A 181 4.85 28.36 -9.37
N ARG A 182 4.93 28.73 -10.64
CA ARG A 182 4.83 27.77 -11.74
C ARG A 182 6.01 26.80 -11.74
N SER A 183 7.22 27.32 -11.50
CA SER A 183 8.43 26.50 -11.43
C SER A 183 8.40 25.55 -10.24
N LEU A 184 7.96 25.99 -9.05
CA LEU A 184 7.80 25.16 -7.88
C LEU A 184 6.85 23.98 -8.15
N ARG A 185 5.66 24.27 -8.69
CA ARG A 185 4.68 23.22 -9.04
C ARG A 185 5.22 22.21 -10.05
N SER A 186 5.91 22.70 -11.10
CA SER A 186 6.47 21.83 -12.13
C SER A 186 7.56 20.91 -11.57
N ARG A 187 8.41 21.42 -10.68
CA ARG A 187 9.48 20.63 -10.04
C ARG A 187 8.93 19.62 -9.05
N SER A 188 7.92 19.99 -8.24
CA SER A 188 7.25 19.04 -7.35
C SER A 188 6.57 17.92 -8.14
N PHE A 189 5.86 18.29 -9.22
CA PHE A 189 5.21 17.28 -10.08
C PHE A 189 6.23 16.38 -10.79
N PHE A 190 7.37 16.93 -11.21
CA PHE A 190 8.45 16.14 -11.80
C PHE A 190 8.98 15.09 -10.82
N LEU A 191 9.23 15.47 -9.55
CA LEU A 191 9.72 14.52 -8.54
C LEU A 191 8.70 13.42 -8.26
N GLU A 192 7.42 13.77 -8.19
CA GLU A 192 6.34 12.78 -8.03
C GLU A 192 6.31 11.78 -9.19
N LEU A 193 6.34 12.31 -10.43
CA LEU A 193 6.35 11.49 -11.64
C LEU A 193 7.60 10.62 -11.74
N ALA A 194 8.76 11.15 -11.35
CA ALA A 194 10.02 10.41 -11.35
C ALA A 194 10.02 9.28 -10.32
N MET A 195 9.42 9.50 -9.12
CA MET A 195 9.27 8.47 -8.09
C MET A 195 8.28 7.38 -8.53
N GLU A 196 7.14 7.76 -9.13
CA GLU A 196 6.18 6.80 -9.67
C GLU A 196 6.80 5.91 -10.75
N HIS A 197 7.53 6.52 -11.69
CA HIS A 197 8.26 5.76 -12.72
C HIS A 197 9.33 4.85 -12.12
N TYR A 198 10.11 5.37 -11.16
CA TYR A 198 11.10 4.59 -10.46
C TYR A 198 10.49 3.34 -9.80
N ALA A 199 9.36 3.54 -9.10
CA ALA A 199 8.66 2.48 -8.40
C ALA A 199 8.10 1.42 -9.37
N ASP A 200 7.45 1.84 -10.45
CA ASP A 200 6.87 0.92 -11.44
C ASP A 200 7.93 0.08 -12.13
N GLU A 201 9.05 0.67 -12.52
CA GLU A 201 10.16 -0.05 -13.13
C GLU A 201 10.80 -1.05 -12.16
N LEU A 202 11.02 -0.65 -10.90
CA LEU A 202 11.56 -1.57 -9.90
C LEU A 202 10.63 -2.75 -9.64
N LEU A 203 9.32 -2.52 -9.49
CA LEU A 203 8.33 -3.58 -9.32
C LEU A 203 8.36 -4.55 -10.52
N SER A 204 8.40 -4.02 -11.72
CA SER A 204 8.50 -4.81 -12.96
C SER A 204 9.76 -5.67 -13.00
N LEU A 205 10.91 -5.09 -12.65
CA LEU A 205 12.20 -5.79 -12.60
C LEU A 205 12.24 -6.87 -11.50
N CYS A 206 11.48 -6.68 -10.43
CA CYS A 206 11.32 -7.67 -9.35
C CYS A 206 10.25 -8.73 -9.65
N GLY A 207 9.55 -8.65 -10.79
CA GLY A 207 8.49 -9.58 -11.17
C GLY A 207 7.21 -9.47 -10.34
N VAL A 208 6.98 -8.31 -9.69
CA VAL A 208 5.81 -8.06 -8.84
C VAL A 208 4.98 -6.89 -9.35
N GLY A 209 3.77 -6.72 -8.84
CA GLY A 209 2.85 -5.66 -9.26
C GLY A 209 2.69 -4.56 -8.22
N ARG A 210 1.81 -3.59 -8.51
CA ARG A 210 1.49 -2.46 -7.61
C ARG A 210 0.81 -2.86 -6.30
N THR A 211 0.38 -4.09 -6.13
CA THR A 211 0.01 -4.62 -4.80
C THR A 211 1.16 -4.51 -3.80
N ASN A 212 2.39 -4.67 -4.30
CA ASN A 212 3.63 -4.64 -3.52
C ASN A 212 4.17 -3.23 -3.26
N LEU A 213 3.62 -2.19 -3.90
CA LEU A 213 3.86 -0.79 -3.59
C LEU A 213 2.99 -0.38 -2.41
N LEU A 214 3.55 -0.36 -1.20
CA LEU A 214 2.82 -0.02 0.02
C LEU A 214 2.47 1.47 0.05
N TYR A 215 3.42 2.32 -0.31
CA TYR A 215 3.27 3.76 -0.32
C TYR A 215 4.19 4.41 -1.36
N THR A 216 3.72 5.48 -1.98
CA THR A 216 4.52 6.44 -2.74
C THR A 216 3.99 7.85 -2.50
N GLY A 217 4.87 8.83 -2.35
CA GLY A 217 4.49 10.23 -2.17
C GLY A 217 5.57 11.06 -1.50
N GLY A 218 5.57 12.36 -1.76
CA GLY A 218 6.52 13.28 -1.15
C GLY A 218 7.98 13.02 -1.50
N GLY A 219 8.24 12.25 -2.53
CA GLY A 219 9.61 11.89 -2.96
C GLY A 219 10.12 10.59 -2.35
N HIS A 220 9.29 9.83 -1.65
CA HIS A 220 9.66 8.49 -1.16
C HIS A 220 8.65 7.41 -1.49
N CYS A 221 9.13 6.15 -1.45
CA CYS A 221 8.29 4.98 -1.58
C CYS A 221 8.68 3.88 -0.59
N TYR A 222 7.69 3.03 -0.29
CA TYR A 222 7.87 1.78 0.44
C TYR A 222 7.29 0.63 -0.36
N MET A 223 8.03 -0.48 -0.42
CA MET A 223 7.62 -1.69 -1.13
C MET A 223 7.86 -2.93 -0.27
N LEU A 224 6.97 -3.91 -0.39
CA LEU A 224 7.17 -5.24 0.14
C LEU A 224 7.62 -6.14 -1.01
N LEU A 225 8.87 -6.61 -0.99
CA LEU A 225 9.46 -7.37 -2.07
C LEU A 225 9.83 -8.79 -1.61
N PRO A 226 9.85 -9.80 -2.51
CA PRO A 226 10.31 -11.13 -2.17
C PRO A 226 11.81 -11.12 -1.93
N ASN A 227 12.25 -11.82 -0.88
CA ASN A 227 13.65 -11.89 -0.52
C ASN A 227 14.39 -12.97 -1.34
N THR A 228 14.65 -12.69 -2.61
CA THR A 228 15.40 -13.56 -3.50
C THR A 228 16.69 -12.91 -3.96
N THR A 229 17.64 -13.72 -4.43
CA THR A 229 18.89 -13.23 -4.98
C THR A 229 18.67 -12.33 -6.20
N GLU A 230 17.71 -12.69 -7.05
CA GLU A 230 17.40 -11.93 -8.26
C GLU A 230 16.80 -10.57 -7.93
N VAL A 231 15.88 -10.49 -6.96
CA VAL A 231 15.29 -9.23 -6.52
C VAL A 231 16.35 -8.31 -5.93
N ARG A 232 17.22 -8.80 -5.06
CA ARG A 232 18.34 -7.99 -4.52
C ARG A 232 19.23 -7.45 -5.64
N ALA A 233 19.58 -8.29 -6.61
CA ALA A 233 20.37 -7.85 -7.76
C ALA A 233 19.62 -6.84 -8.64
N ALA A 234 18.30 -6.96 -8.81
CA ALA A 234 17.48 -6.01 -9.54
C ALA A 234 17.45 -4.65 -8.84
N ILE A 235 17.27 -4.63 -7.51
CA ILE A 235 17.34 -3.41 -6.69
C ILE A 235 18.66 -2.68 -6.94
N GLU A 236 19.80 -3.35 -6.79
CA GLU A 236 21.10 -2.73 -6.94
C GLU A 236 21.36 -2.20 -8.36
N ARG A 237 20.98 -2.96 -9.38
CA ARG A 237 21.13 -2.53 -10.79
C ARG A 237 20.25 -1.32 -11.11
N TRP A 238 19.01 -1.34 -10.68
CA TRP A 238 18.07 -0.24 -10.99
C TRP A 238 18.43 1.03 -10.24
N ASN A 239 18.76 0.94 -8.96
CA ASN A 239 19.21 2.10 -8.18
C ASN A 239 20.44 2.77 -8.78
N ARG A 240 21.42 1.97 -9.18
CA ARG A 240 22.63 2.50 -9.84
C ARG A 240 22.27 3.23 -11.13
N ARG A 241 21.52 2.58 -12.03
CA ARG A 241 21.13 3.15 -13.31
C ARG A 241 20.33 4.45 -13.13
N PHE A 242 19.43 4.47 -12.18
CA PHE A 242 18.59 5.64 -11.92
C PHE A 242 19.41 6.79 -11.34
N ASN A 243 20.32 6.54 -10.43
CA ASN A 243 21.22 7.53 -9.87
C ASN A 243 22.25 8.05 -10.91
N ASP A 244 22.73 7.20 -11.80
CA ASP A 244 23.57 7.63 -12.93
C ASP A 244 22.82 8.64 -13.80
N TRP A 245 21.56 8.34 -14.15
CA TRP A 245 20.69 9.26 -14.88
C TRP A 245 20.42 10.55 -14.09
N LEU A 246 20.13 10.49 -12.78
CA LEU A 246 19.97 11.70 -11.97
C LEU A 246 21.22 12.57 -11.96
N SER A 247 22.39 11.94 -11.87
CA SER A 247 23.68 12.63 -11.90
C SER A 247 23.95 13.32 -13.25
N GLU A 248 23.62 12.67 -14.35
CA GLU A 248 23.74 13.25 -15.69
C GLU A 248 22.81 14.46 -15.90
N GLN A 249 21.57 14.39 -15.37
CA GLN A 249 20.57 15.44 -15.58
C GLN A 249 20.68 16.60 -14.60
N PHE A 250 21.03 16.32 -13.34
CA PHE A 250 20.92 17.26 -12.22
C PHE A 250 22.23 17.41 -11.43
N GLY A 251 23.30 16.73 -11.82
CA GLY A 251 24.56 16.72 -11.10
C GLY A 251 24.37 16.20 -9.67
N ILE A 252 24.91 16.92 -8.70
CA ILE A 252 24.80 16.56 -7.28
C ILE A 252 23.53 17.08 -6.59
N SER A 253 22.58 17.63 -7.38
CA SER A 253 21.40 18.29 -6.81
C SER A 253 20.32 17.33 -6.36
N LEU A 254 20.25 16.15 -6.99
CA LEU A 254 19.31 15.08 -6.66
C LEU A 254 20.03 13.74 -6.62
N PHE A 255 19.67 12.95 -5.64
CA PHE A 255 20.14 11.57 -5.45
C PHE A 255 19.01 10.74 -4.84
N LEU A 256 18.87 9.49 -5.27
CA LEU A 256 17.92 8.56 -4.67
C LEU A 256 18.65 7.65 -3.68
N ALA A 257 18.44 7.90 -2.39
CA ALA A 257 18.86 7.00 -1.33
C ALA A 257 17.91 5.80 -1.26
N HIS A 258 18.43 4.62 -0.95
CA HIS A 258 17.61 3.43 -0.79
C HIS A 258 18.16 2.48 0.27
N GLY A 259 17.31 1.60 0.76
CA GLY A 259 17.68 0.53 1.67
C GLY A 259 16.58 -0.50 1.81
N TYR A 260 16.93 -1.65 2.37
CA TYR A 260 15.97 -2.71 2.72
C TYR A 260 16.40 -3.47 3.96
N THR A 261 15.44 -4.06 4.64
CA THR A 261 15.63 -4.89 5.83
C THR A 261 14.86 -6.18 5.69
#